data_6f75bf672e1e577c1a9672815b758b35
#
_entry.id   6f75bf672e1e577c1a9672815b758b35
#
_cell.length_a   1.000
_cell.length_b   1.000
_cell.length_c   1.000
_cell.angle_alpha   90.00
_cell.angle_beta   90.00
_cell.angle_gamma   90.00
#
_symmetry.space_group_name_H-M   'P 1'
#
loop_
_entity.id
_entity.type
_entity.pdbx_description
1 polymer ?
#
loop_
_entity_poly.entity_id
_entity_poly.type
_entity_poly.pdbx_seq_one_letter_code
_entity_poly.pdbx_strand_id
1 'polypeptide(L)'
;FNEQCEFWTTAGRQGTAEHMKEAFEKLYTENEPVISSYISSQGIRKILFAIPMEQPLQLNGTTYTALVVSYDNAVLEKLLGSMVYEGKSDCYIVRSNGDVVLSTETKTEITEQMTNLFDYLQQNASVDQPYFDTMVQTLPQGGEGCVLYTMNGQKYYLVYQPLELMDWSIIGIVPTGVV
;
A
#
# COMPACT_ATOMS: atom_id res chain seq x y z
N PHE A 1 -2.46 -20.80 -4.74
CA PHE A 1 -1.97 -20.26 -6.03
C PHE A 1 -0.78 -21.04 -6.53
N ASN A 2 -0.57 -21.06 -7.84
CA ASN A 2 0.59 -21.60 -8.51
C ASN A 2 1.14 -20.65 -9.59
N GLU A 3 2.25 -21.01 -10.23
CA GLU A 3 2.91 -20.20 -11.29
C GLU A 3 2.03 -19.94 -12.52
N GLN A 4 1.05 -20.77 -12.77
CA GLN A 4 0.06 -20.62 -13.84
C GLN A 4 -1.10 -19.70 -13.45
N CYS A 5 -0.99 -19.04 -12.27
CA CYS A 5 -2.04 -18.21 -11.68
C CYS A 5 -3.35 -18.95 -11.39
N GLU A 6 -3.32 -20.26 -11.31
CA GLU A 6 -4.47 -21.05 -10.85
C GLU A 6 -4.61 -20.92 -9.34
N PHE A 7 -5.85 -20.85 -8.87
CA PHE A 7 -6.13 -20.72 -7.46
C PHE A 7 -7.23 -21.68 -6.98
N TRP A 8 -7.14 -22.02 -5.71
CA TRP A 8 -8.17 -22.66 -4.93
C TRP A 8 -8.43 -21.85 -3.66
N THR A 9 -9.71 -21.58 -3.35
CA THR A 9 -10.07 -20.83 -2.13
C THR A 9 -10.59 -21.79 -1.05
N THR A 10 -10.55 -21.32 0.21
CA THR A 10 -11.15 -22.04 1.35
C THR A 10 -12.65 -22.30 1.20
N ALA A 11 -13.35 -21.53 0.36
CA ALA A 11 -14.75 -21.72 0.00
C ALA A 11 -14.95 -22.72 -1.16
N GLY A 12 -13.89 -23.41 -1.61
CA GLY A 12 -13.93 -24.38 -2.70
C GLY A 12 -14.04 -23.80 -4.10
N ARG A 13 -13.85 -22.49 -4.27
CA ARG A 13 -13.78 -21.85 -5.59
C ARG A 13 -12.42 -22.09 -6.22
N GLN A 14 -12.41 -22.35 -7.51
CA GLN A 14 -11.20 -22.51 -8.31
C GLN A 14 -11.29 -21.67 -9.58
N GLY A 15 -10.14 -21.30 -10.15
CA GLY A 15 -10.06 -20.54 -11.38
C GLY A 15 -8.64 -20.11 -11.68
N THR A 16 -8.50 -19.21 -12.65
CA THR A 16 -7.24 -18.61 -13.05
C THR A 16 -7.34 -17.09 -12.91
N ALA A 17 -6.29 -16.48 -12.36
CA ALA A 17 -6.18 -15.04 -12.14
C ALA A 17 -4.95 -14.48 -12.87
N GLU A 18 -4.95 -14.58 -14.21
CA GLU A 18 -3.82 -14.16 -15.07
C GLU A 18 -3.39 -12.70 -14.85
N HIS A 19 -4.33 -11.82 -14.50
CA HIS A 19 -4.05 -10.41 -14.18
C HIS A 19 -3.14 -10.22 -12.95
N MET A 20 -2.91 -11.29 -12.17
CA MET A 20 -2.05 -11.28 -11.00
C MET A 20 -0.62 -11.76 -11.31
N LYS A 21 -0.35 -12.20 -12.53
CA LYS A 21 0.93 -12.81 -12.92
C LYS A 21 2.12 -11.90 -12.65
N GLU A 22 2.04 -10.66 -13.09
CA GLU A 22 3.09 -9.65 -12.89
C GLU A 22 3.31 -9.35 -11.39
N ALA A 23 2.21 -9.23 -10.63
CA ALA A 23 2.25 -8.98 -9.20
C ALA A 23 2.95 -10.11 -8.43
N PHE A 24 2.89 -11.35 -8.93
CA PHE A 24 3.47 -12.52 -8.27
C PHE A 24 4.80 -13.00 -8.88
N GLU A 25 5.36 -12.26 -9.84
CA GLU A 25 6.61 -12.65 -10.48
C GLU A 25 7.72 -12.91 -9.45
N LYS A 26 7.94 -12.00 -8.52
CA LYS A 26 8.93 -12.14 -7.45
C LYS A 26 8.67 -13.33 -6.52
N LEU A 27 7.40 -13.60 -6.22
CA LEU A 27 7.01 -14.73 -5.38
C LEU A 27 7.56 -16.04 -5.92
N TYR A 28 7.56 -16.21 -7.24
CA TYR A 28 7.98 -17.45 -7.89
C TYR A 28 9.46 -17.45 -8.33
N THR A 29 10.02 -16.31 -8.70
CA THR A 29 11.40 -16.20 -9.17
C THR A 29 12.39 -16.08 -8.02
N GLU A 30 12.02 -15.35 -6.97
CA GLU A 30 12.91 -15.05 -5.84
C GLU A 30 12.54 -15.84 -4.57
N ASN A 31 11.38 -16.53 -4.58
CA ASN A 31 10.80 -17.26 -3.45
C ASN A 31 10.61 -16.36 -2.22
N GLU A 32 10.21 -15.10 -2.45
CA GLU A 32 10.00 -14.09 -1.42
C GLU A 32 8.51 -13.75 -1.25
N PRO A 33 8.08 -13.34 -0.03
CA PRO A 33 6.73 -12.79 0.18
C PRO A 33 6.47 -11.59 -0.72
N VAL A 34 5.25 -11.50 -1.24
CA VAL A 34 4.81 -10.38 -2.08
C VAL A 34 3.56 -9.74 -1.50
N ILE A 35 3.52 -8.42 -1.51
CA ILE A 35 2.32 -7.65 -1.24
C ILE A 35 2.00 -6.83 -2.49
N SER A 36 0.76 -6.90 -2.92
CA SER A 36 0.29 -6.20 -4.12
C SER A 36 -1.13 -5.68 -3.91
N SER A 37 -1.56 -4.77 -4.77
CA SER A 37 -2.95 -4.31 -4.80
C SER A 37 -3.54 -4.51 -6.18
N TYR A 38 -4.84 -4.78 -6.24
CA TYR A 38 -5.58 -4.90 -7.50
C TYR A 38 -7.02 -4.39 -7.34
N ILE A 39 -7.66 -4.09 -8.46
CA ILE A 39 -9.08 -3.76 -8.50
C ILE A 39 -9.83 -5.02 -8.92
N SER A 40 -10.75 -5.47 -8.07
CA SER A 40 -11.60 -6.63 -8.36
C SER A 40 -12.56 -6.35 -9.51
N SER A 41 -13.19 -7.40 -10.06
CA SER A 41 -14.25 -7.27 -11.08
C SER A 41 -15.48 -6.45 -10.62
N GLN A 42 -15.60 -6.20 -9.33
CA GLN A 42 -16.64 -5.38 -8.72
C GLN A 42 -16.20 -3.92 -8.50
N GLY A 43 -15.01 -3.52 -8.98
CA GLY A 43 -14.46 -2.19 -8.78
C GLY A 43 -13.88 -1.96 -7.37
N ILE A 44 -13.80 -2.99 -6.53
CA ILE A 44 -13.28 -2.88 -5.17
C ILE A 44 -11.77 -3.06 -5.20
N ARG A 45 -11.03 -2.09 -4.65
CA ARG A 45 -9.58 -2.21 -4.44
C ARG A 45 -9.32 -3.21 -3.31
N LYS A 46 -8.43 -4.15 -3.56
CA LYS A 46 -8.02 -5.19 -2.62
C LYS A 46 -6.51 -5.20 -2.47
N ILE A 47 -6.05 -5.53 -1.27
CA ILE A 47 -4.65 -5.81 -0.98
C ILE A 47 -4.48 -7.31 -0.85
N LEU A 48 -3.41 -7.81 -1.44
CA LEU A 48 -3.01 -9.20 -1.42
C LEU A 48 -1.70 -9.35 -0.67
N PHE A 49 -1.68 -10.35 0.20
CA PHE A 49 -0.48 -10.86 0.83
C PHE A 49 -0.26 -12.27 0.29
N ALA A 50 0.88 -12.49 -0.34
CA ALA A 50 1.26 -13.79 -0.88
C ALA A 50 2.58 -14.24 -0.28
N ILE A 51 2.61 -15.50 0.18
CA ILE A 51 3.82 -16.12 0.69
C ILE A 51 4.07 -17.45 -0.04
N PRO A 52 5.33 -17.80 -0.36
CA PRO A 52 5.66 -19.13 -0.87
C PRO A 52 5.37 -20.18 0.21
N MET A 53 4.92 -21.34 -0.19
CA MET A 53 4.67 -22.47 0.70
C MET A 53 5.90 -23.38 0.75
N GLU A 54 6.38 -23.71 1.94
CA GLU A 54 7.47 -24.67 2.14
C GLU A 54 7.11 -26.05 1.59
N GLN A 55 5.84 -26.45 1.74
CA GLN A 55 5.33 -27.72 1.24
C GLN A 55 4.19 -27.46 0.26
N PRO A 56 4.38 -27.81 -1.03
CA PRO A 56 3.32 -27.68 -2.03
C PRO A 56 2.08 -28.49 -1.65
N LEU A 57 0.90 -27.92 -1.91
CA LEU A 57 -0.39 -28.56 -1.67
C LEU A 57 -0.95 -29.11 -2.98
N GLN A 58 -1.28 -30.41 -3.02
CA GLN A 58 -1.96 -31.00 -4.15
C GLN A 58 -3.46 -31.10 -3.89
N LEU A 59 -4.25 -30.50 -4.78
CA LEU A 59 -5.71 -30.57 -4.76
C LEU A 59 -6.22 -30.82 -6.19
N ASN A 60 -7.02 -31.85 -6.35
CA ASN A 60 -7.66 -32.22 -7.64
C ASN A 60 -6.68 -32.33 -8.83
N GLY A 61 -5.46 -32.80 -8.60
CA GLY A 61 -4.44 -32.93 -9.65
C GLY A 61 -3.63 -31.66 -9.95
N THR A 62 -3.97 -30.55 -9.32
CA THR A 62 -3.21 -29.29 -9.41
C THR A 62 -2.33 -29.11 -8.17
N THR A 63 -1.08 -28.68 -8.40
CA THR A 63 -0.14 -28.36 -7.33
C THR A 63 -0.13 -26.85 -7.09
N TYR A 64 -0.34 -26.46 -5.82
CA TYR A 64 -0.31 -25.07 -5.37
C TYR A 64 0.94 -24.84 -4.52
N THR A 65 1.64 -23.74 -4.78
CA THR A 65 2.94 -23.41 -4.18
C THR A 65 2.96 -22.11 -3.41
N ALA A 66 1.84 -21.37 -3.40
CA ALA A 66 1.72 -20.12 -2.67
C ALA A 66 0.40 -20.02 -1.89
N LEU A 67 0.48 -19.48 -0.67
CA LEU A 67 -0.67 -19.05 0.11
C LEU A 67 -0.94 -17.57 -0.15
N VAL A 68 -2.18 -17.23 -0.48
CA VAL A 68 -2.58 -15.85 -0.77
C VAL A 68 -3.77 -15.47 0.10
N VAL A 69 -3.67 -14.32 0.76
CA VAL A 69 -4.76 -13.72 1.53
C VAL A 69 -5.10 -12.37 0.90
N SER A 70 -6.40 -12.10 0.74
CA SER A 70 -6.90 -10.85 0.17
C SER A 70 -7.79 -10.13 1.17
N TYR A 71 -7.55 -8.84 1.35
CA TYR A 71 -8.38 -7.94 2.16
C TYR A 71 -8.96 -6.82 1.30
N ASP A 72 -10.20 -6.44 1.58
CA ASP A 72 -10.77 -5.22 1.03
C ASP A 72 -10.03 -4.01 1.61
N ASN A 73 -9.65 -3.08 0.75
CA ASN A 73 -8.92 -1.86 1.16
C ASN A 73 -9.67 -1.10 2.26
N ALA A 74 -11.00 -1.01 2.15
CA ALA A 74 -11.86 -0.34 3.14
C ALA A 74 -11.75 -0.89 4.58
N VAL A 75 -11.39 -2.17 4.75
CA VAL A 75 -11.16 -2.75 6.09
C VAL A 75 -9.87 -2.20 6.69
N LEU A 76 -8.81 -2.12 5.89
CA LEU A 76 -7.52 -1.61 6.32
C LEU A 76 -7.56 -0.08 6.50
N GLU A 77 -8.23 0.64 5.63
CA GLU A 77 -8.50 2.08 5.76
C GLU A 77 -9.19 2.41 7.09
N LYS A 78 -10.20 1.63 7.45
CA LYS A 78 -10.91 1.79 8.72
C LYS A 78 -10.01 1.54 9.93
N LEU A 79 -9.12 0.55 9.86
CA LEU A 79 -8.15 0.26 10.92
C LEU A 79 -7.15 1.41 11.07
N LEU A 80 -6.60 1.92 9.98
CA LEU A 80 -5.67 3.05 9.99
C LEU A 80 -6.37 4.34 10.43
N GLY A 81 -7.54 4.66 9.91
CA GLY A 81 -8.29 5.88 10.22
C GLY A 81 -8.75 5.96 11.67
N SER A 82 -8.98 4.82 12.35
CA SER A 82 -9.32 4.82 13.77
C SER A 82 -8.12 5.12 14.69
N MET A 83 -6.91 5.04 14.17
CA MET A 83 -5.67 5.19 14.95
C MET A 83 -5.10 6.61 14.99
N VAL A 84 -5.56 7.52 14.12
CA VAL A 84 -4.88 8.81 13.91
C VAL A 84 -5.77 10.00 14.26
N TYR A 85 -5.47 10.67 15.37
CA TYR A 85 -6.03 11.96 15.81
C TYR A 85 -7.57 12.11 15.66
N GLU A 86 -8.33 11.10 16.07
CA GLU A 86 -9.81 11.14 16.04
C GLU A 86 -10.40 11.46 14.65
N GLY A 87 -9.74 11.01 13.57
CA GLY A 87 -10.17 11.25 12.19
C GLY A 87 -9.87 12.64 11.65
N LYS A 88 -8.96 13.40 12.29
CA LYS A 88 -8.53 14.73 11.84
C LYS A 88 -7.23 14.72 11.03
N SER A 89 -6.71 13.56 10.70
CA SER A 89 -5.48 13.37 9.95
C SER A 89 -5.68 12.31 8.88
N ASP A 90 -4.93 12.46 7.80
CA ASP A 90 -4.86 11.43 6.76
C ASP A 90 -3.64 10.55 7.00
N CYS A 91 -3.79 9.27 6.68
CA CYS A 91 -2.72 8.30 6.78
C CYS A 91 -2.56 7.57 5.45
N TYR A 92 -1.33 7.42 5.02
CA TYR A 92 -0.97 6.73 3.78
C TYR A 92 0.05 5.64 4.09
N ILE A 93 -0.07 4.52 3.41
CA ILE A 93 1.03 3.57 3.23
C ILE A 93 1.53 3.76 1.81
N VAL A 94 2.82 4.05 1.68
CA VAL A 94 3.46 4.31 0.40
C VAL A 94 4.67 3.39 0.21
N ARG A 95 5.03 3.13 -1.03
CA ARG A 95 6.34 2.58 -1.38
C ARG A 95 7.43 3.63 -1.22
N SER A 96 8.68 3.22 -1.20
CA SER A 96 9.82 4.12 -1.11
C SER A 96 9.89 5.18 -2.23
N ASN A 97 9.28 4.91 -3.38
CA ASN A 97 9.17 5.85 -4.50
C ASN A 97 7.95 6.79 -4.40
N GLY A 98 7.13 6.69 -3.34
CA GLY A 98 5.95 7.52 -3.12
C GLY A 98 4.63 6.95 -3.67
N ASP A 99 4.65 5.80 -4.34
CA ASP A 99 3.43 5.16 -4.84
C ASP A 99 2.51 4.76 -3.69
N VAL A 100 1.26 5.19 -3.77
CA VAL A 100 0.26 4.93 -2.73
C VAL A 100 -0.24 3.49 -2.81
N VAL A 101 -0.01 2.74 -1.73
CA VAL A 101 -0.53 1.39 -1.55
C VAL A 101 -1.90 1.43 -0.88
N LEU A 102 -2.04 2.30 0.15
CA LEU A 102 -3.23 2.44 0.97
C LEU A 102 -3.36 3.87 1.48
N SER A 103 -4.59 4.39 1.59
CA SER A 103 -4.85 5.68 2.22
C SER A 103 -6.14 5.63 3.04
N THR A 104 -6.21 6.48 4.10
CA THR A 104 -7.42 6.68 4.89
C THR A 104 -8.28 7.81 4.35
N GLU A 105 -7.83 8.51 3.32
CA GLU A 105 -8.56 9.62 2.74
C GLU A 105 -9.86 9.13 2.08
N THR A 106 -10.99 9.55 2.66
CA THR A 106 -12.34 9.15 2.22
C THR A 106 -12.90 10.01 1.08
N LYS A 107 -12.14 11.02 0.63
CA LYS A 107 -12.58 11.91 -0.45
C LYS A 107 -12.27 11.30 -1.80
N THR A 108 -13.27 10.67 -2.36
CA THR A 108 -13.30 9.86 -3.58
C THR A 108 -12.70 10.49 -4.83
N GLU A 109 -12.67 11.83 -4.97
CA GLU A 109 -12.16 12.48 -6.19
C GLU A 109 -10.63 12.63 -6.22
N ILE A 110 -9.98 12.69 -5.07
CA ILE A 110 -8.52 12.85 -4.98
C ILE A 110 -7.83 11.48 -4.99
N THR A 111 -8.39 10.50 -4.29
CA THR A 111 -7.80 9.15 -4.17
C THR A 111 -7.84 8.32 -5.45
N GLU A 112 -8.79 8.55 -6.34
CA GLU A 112 -8.83 7.85 -7.64
C GLU A 112 -7.77 8.34 -8.62
N GLN A 113 -7.27 9.58 -8.47
CA GLN A 113 -6.27 10.20 -9.33
C GLN A 113 -4.87 10.24 -8.72
N MET A 114 -4.75 10.13 -7.40
CA MET A 114 -3.46 10.16 -6.72
C MET A 114 -2.86 8.77 -6.66
N THR A 115 -1.98 8.48 -7.61
CA THR A 115 -1.20 7.23 -7.62
C THR A 115 0.11 7.37 -6.86
N ASN A 116 0.68 8.59 -6.79
CA ASN A 116 1.93 8.90 -6.11
C ASN A 116 1.77 10.12 -5.22
N LEU A 117 2.02 9.96 -3.91
CA LEU A 117 1.86 11.01 -2.91
C LEU A 117 2.92 12.12 -3.07
N PHE A 118 4.15 11.77 -3.45
CA PHE A 118 5.23 12.76 -3.57
C PHE A 118 4.99 13.70 -4.75
N ASP A 119 4.61 13.16 -5.89
CA ASP A 119 4.25 13.94 -7.07
C ASP A 119 3.05 14.84 -6.78
N TYR A 120 2.04 14.33 -6.08
CA TYR A 120 0.87 15.10 -5.70
C TYR A 120 1.23 16.29 -4.81
N LEU A 121 2.08 16.09 -3.79
CA LEU A 121 2.51 17.16 -2.89
C LEU A 121 3.36 18.20 -3.63
N GLN A 122 4.27 17.79 -4.50
CA GLN A 122 5.08 18.71 -5.30
C GLN A 122 4.26 19.58 -6.24
N GLN A 123 3.17 19.06 -6.78
CA GLN A 123 2.30 19.78 -7.72
C GLN A 123 1.29 20.70 -7.03
N ASN A 124 0.82 20.34 -5.83
CA ASN A 124 -0.34 20.98 -5.20
C ASN A 124 -0.03 21.68 -3.87
N ALA A 125 1.18 21.52 -3.32
CA ALA A 125 1.55 22.07 -2.04
C ALA A 125 2.86 22.89 -2.13
N SER A 126 3.02 23.85 -1.21
CA SER A 126 4.30 24.49 -0.95
C SER A 126 5.03 23.71 0.14
N VAL A 127 5.99 22.88 -0.26
CA VAL A 127 6.79 22.04 0.65
C VAL A 127 8.08 22.77 1.07
N ASP A 128 8.58 22.47 2.27
CA ASP A 128 9.93 22.83 2.66
C ASP A 128 10.91 21.91 1.92
N GLN A 129 11.42 22.40 0.78
CA GLN A 129 12.12 21.57 -0.20
C GLN A 129 13.31 20.79 0.37
N PRO A 130 14.23 21.39 1.18
CA PRO A 130 15.34 20.65 1.75
C PRO A 130 14.92 19.44 2.61
N TYR A 131 13.85 19.59 3.39
CA TYR A 131 13.34 18.50 4.22
C TYR A 131 12.60 17.45 3.38
N PHE A 132 11.87 17.91 2.37
CA PHE A 132 11.20 17.01 1.44
C PHE A 132 12.20 16.16 0.64
N ASP A 133 13.26 16.78 0.11
CA ASP A 133 14.32 16.07 -0.61
C ASP A 133 15.04 15.09 0.31
N THR A 134 15.27 15.45 1.57
CA THR A 134 15.83 14.56 2.59
C THR A 134 14.92 13.36 2.82
N MET A 135 13.62 13.56 2.95
CA MET A 135 12.63 12.48 3.10
C MET A 135 12.73 11.50 1.92
N VAL A 136 12.63 12.02 0.69
CA VAL A 136 12.67 11.19 -0.54
C VAL A 136 13.97 10.37 -0.63
N GLN A 137 15.11 10.95 -0.21
CA GLN A 137 16.41 10.26 -0.25
C GLN A 137 16.56 9.21 0.87
N THR A 138 16.04 9.48 2.06
CA THR A 138 16.26 8.64 3.23
C THR A 138 15.20 7.54 3.40
N LEU A 139 14.01 7.73 2.87
CA LEU A 139 12.90 6.78 2.98
C LEU A 139 13.27 5.38 2.46
N PRO A 140 13.94 5.22 1.30
CA PRO A 140 14.39 3.91 0.82
C PRO A 140 15.46 3.25 1.71
N GLN A 141 16.08 4.02 2.61
CA GLN A 141 17.12 3.57 3.53
C GLN A 141 16.59 3.36 4.95
N GLY A 142 15.26 3.39 5.13
CA GLY A 142 14.62 3.26 6.43
C GLY A 142 14.65 4.55 7.26
N GLY A 143 14.74 5.72 6.61
CA GLY A 143 14.70 7.01 7.28
C GLY A 143 13.31 7.36 7.82
N GLU A 144 13.28 8.06 8.95
CA GLU A 144 12.07 8.60 9.56
C GLU A 144 12.20 10.11 9.79
N GLY A 145 11.09 10.82 9.90
CA GLY A 145 11.13 12.26 10.15
C GLY A 145 9.81 12.98 9.95
N CYS A 146 9.94 14.31 9.80
CA CYS A 146 8.79 15.19 9.63
C CYS A 146 9.12 16.30 8.62
N VAL A 147 8.17 16.58 7.73
CA VAL A 147 8.23 17.69 6.75
C VAL A 147 7.05 18.61 7.00
N LEU A 148 7.31 19.93 7.02
CA LEU A 148 6.26 20.93 7.05
C LEU A 148 5.90 21.33 5.62
N TYR A 149 4.60 21.41 5.32
CA TYR A 149 4.12 21.92 4.04
C TYR A 149 2.85 22.76 4.19
N THR A 150 2.52 23.52 3.15
CA THR A 150 1.31 24.34 3.09
C THR A 150 0.51 23.95 1.85
N MET A 151 -0.76 23.65 2.01
CA MET A 151 -1.68 23.37 0.92
C MET A 151 -3.00 24.12 1.16
N ASN A 152 -3.49 24.80 0.14
CA ASN A 152 -4.71 25.61 0.22
C ASN A 152 -4.71 26.64 1.39
N GLY A 153 -3.54 27.20 1.70
CA GLY A 153 -3.37 28.18 2.79
C GLY A 153 -3.30 27.59 4.20
N GLN A 154 -3.44 26.28 4.35
CA GLN A 154 -3.34 25.57 5.61
C GLN A 154 -1.99 24.84 5.73
N LYS A 155 -1.40 24.88 6.95
CA LYS A 155 -0.15 24.19 7.25
C LYS A 155 -0.39 22.79 7.78
N TYR A 156 0.48 21.86 7.39
CA TYR A 156 0.43 20.45 7.76
C TYR A 156 1.81 19.95 8.16
N TYR A 157 1.83 19.04 9.11
CA TYR A 157 2.96 18.13 9.33
C TYR A 157 2.75 16.87 8.52
N LEU A 158 3.75 16.48 7.76
CA LEU A 158 3.89 15.16 7.16
C LEU A 158 4.93 14.40 8.00
N VAL A 159 4.49 13.39 8.73
CA VAL A 159 5.34 12.52 9.52
C VAL A 159 5.50 11.20 8.79
N TYR A 160 6.70 10.71 8.64
CA TYR A 160 6.97 9.47 7.93
C TYR A 160 7.84 8.52 8.75
N GLN A 161 7.56 7.23 8.63
CA GLN A 161 8.29 6.16 9.30
C GLN A 161 8.28 4.91 8.42
N PRO A 162 9.42 4.18 8.30
CA PRO A 162 9.45 2.92 7.58
C PRO A 162 8.62 1.86 8.30
N LEU A 163 8.02 0.98 7.55
CA LEU A 163 7.46 -0.27 8.08
C LEU A 163 8.53 -1.36 7.94
N GLU A 164 8.62 -2.25 8.94
CA GLU A 164 9.49 -3.44 8.86
C GLU A 164 8.95 -4.48 7.88
N LEU A 165 8.30 -4.03 6.83
CA LEU A 165 7.61 -4.85 5.86
C LEU A 165 7.84 -4.29 4.46
N MET A 166 8.64 -4.98 3.66
CA MET A 166 8.99 -4.57 2.29
C MET A 166 9.64 -3.16 2.24
N ASP A 167 9.48 -2.47 1.10
CA ASP A 167 9.89 -1.08 0.87
C ASP A 167 8.81 -0.06 1.29
N TRP A 168 7.98 -0.41 2.27
CA TRP A 168 6.83 0.40 2.66
C TRP A 168 7.14 1.35 3.80
N SER A 169 6.47 2.50 3.75
CA SER A 169 6.49 3.48 4.82
C SER A 169 5.07 3.95 5.12
N ILE A 170 4.82 4.26 6.39
CA ILE A 170 3.61 4.94 6.81
C ILE A 170 3.86 6.44 6.81
N ILE A 171 2.92 7.19 6.26
CA ILE A 171 2.93 8.65 6.23
C ILE A 171 1.65 9.17 6.87
N GLY A 172 1.80 9.94 7.93
CA GLY A 172 0.70 10.66 8.57
C GLY A 172 0.71 12.13 8.17
N ILE A 173 -0.44 12.67 7.76
CA ILE A 173 -0.62 14.08 7.43
C ILE A 173 -1.55 14.70 8.45
N VAL A 174 -1.05 15.66 9.23
CA VAL A 174 -1.75 16.27 10.36
C VAL A 174 -1.78 17.78 10.20
N PRO A 175 -2.97 18.43 10.25
CA PRO A 175 -3.04 19.88 10.31
C PRO A 175 -2.32 20.43 11.54
N THR A 176 -1.52 21.49 11.40
CA THR A 176 -0.74 22.07 12.53
C THR A 176 -1.61 22.62 13.66
N GLY A 177 -2.88 22.91 13.41
CA GLY A 177 -3.81 23.39 14.44
C GLY A 177 -4.47 22.29 15.29
N VAL A 178 -4.10 21.01 15.05
CA VAL A 178 -4.65 19.84 15.80
C VAL A 178 -3.63 19.31 16.82
N VAL A 179 -2.37 19.70 16.68
CA VAL A 179 -1.25 19.31 17.54
C VAL A 179 -1.05 20.31 18.67
#